data_b17758998882db0387f59b4ef81478ad
#
_entry.id   b17758998882db0387f59b4ef81478ad
#
_cell.length_a   1.000
_cell.length_b   1.000
_cell.length_c   1.000
_cell.angle_alpha   90.00
_cell.angle_beta   90.00
_cell.angle_gamma   90.00
#
_symmetry.space_group_name_H-M   'P 1'
#
loop_
_entity.id
_entity.type
_entity.pdbx_description
1 polymer ?
#
loop_
_entity_poly.entity_id
_entity_poly.type
_entity_poly.pdbx_seq_one_letter_code
_entity_poly.pdbx_strand_id
1 'polypeptide(L)'
;MGTPREKQPSAKIQWHPAFCAAAELELRSNKGDLEFKREYNLSKKPLQMDLLIIEKRKGVQIQNEIGKIFRGHNIIEYKSPDDGMTIDDFFKTLGYAFLYKGLGEKVNQIPLSELTVSLFRASVPKELLSQLSREGYIIEKQVPGIYYVNGLLVPTQIVVTNQLNSQNHESLKVLSKSAQTDDIQRFTELASAFTEPGDKEKADAVLQVSVAANRKKYDEVRRTSDMCEALRELMK
;
A
#
# COMPACT_ATOMS: atom_id res chain seq x y z
N MET A 1 -38.86 -31.40 7.48
CA MET A 1 -37.48 -31.58 7.00
C MET A 1 -37.07 -30.27 6.36
N GLY A 2 -36.26 -29.46 7.06
CA GLY A 2 -35.78 -28.18 6.56
C GLY A 2 -34.51 -28.38 5.73
N THR A 3 -34.52 -27.93 4.49
CA THR A 3 -33.36 -27.89 3.62
C THR A 3 -32.24 -27.02 4.22
N PRO A 4 -30.98 -27.47 4.24
CA PRO A 4 -29.88 -26.65 4.74
C PRO A 4 -29.72 -25.43 3.84
N ARG A 5 -29.72 -24.23 4.42
CA ARG A 5 -29.32 -23.01 3.71
C ARG A 5 -27.81 -23.14 3.39
N GLU A 6 -27.51 -23.28 2.11
CA GLU A 6 -26.14 -23.13 1.59
C GLU A 6 -25.59 -21.75 2.02
N LYS A 7 -24.51 -21.75 2.78
CA LYS A 7 -23.75 -20.54 3.07
C LYS A 7 -23.14 -20.05 1.75
N GLN A 8 -23.63 -18.93 1.24
CA GLN A 8 -22.94 -18.22 0.14
C GLN A 8 -21.49 -17.95 0.57
N PRO A 9 -20.50 -18.25 -0.28
CA PRO A 9 -19.11 -17.94 0.03
C PRO A 9 -18.98 -16.44 0.23
N SER A 10 -18.40 -16.02 1.35
CA SER A 10 -18.09 -14.61 1.61
C SER A 10 -17.21 -14.10 0.47
N ALA A 11 -17.59 -13.01 -0.16
CA ALA A 11 -16.81 -12.37 -1.21
C ALA A 11 -15.38 -12.11 -0.70
N LYS A 12 -14.37 -12.53 -1.47
CA LYS A 12 -12.96 -12.32 -1.11
C LYS A 12 -12.67 -10.82 -1.05
N ILE A 13 -12.12 -10.37 0.08
CA ILE A 13 -11.77 -8.96 0.28
C ILE A 13 -10.72 -8.54 -0.78
N GLN A 14 -10.98 -7.43 -1.47
CA GLN A 14 -10.15 -6.89 -2.55
C GLN A 14 -9.06 -5.96 -2.00
N TRP A 15 -8.07 -6.53 -1.31
CA TRP A 15 -7.02 -5.76 -0.65
C TRP A 15 -6.15 -4.94 -1.60
N HIS A 16 -5.74 -5.52 -2.74
CA HIS A 16 -4.79 -4.88 -3.65
C HIS A 16 -5.35 -3.60 -4.31
N PRO A 17 -6.57 -3.58 -4.89
CA PRO A 17 -7.16 -2.35 -5.42
C PRO A 17 -7.30 -1.25 -4.34
N ALA A 18 -7.68 -1.63 -3.11
CA ALA A 18 -7.78 -0.68 -2.00
C ALA A 18 -6.41 -0.14 -1.58
N PHE A 19 -5.37 -0.98 -1.59
CA PHE A 19 -4.00 -0.52 -1.34
C PHE A 19 -3.56 0.50 -2.40
N CYS A 20 -3.80 0.24 -3.69
CA CYS A 20 -3.47 1.20 -4.75
C CYS A 20 -4.18 2.55 -4.53
N ALA A 21 -5.47 2.51 -4.17
CA ALA A 21 -6.22 3.72 -3.84
C ALA A 21 -5.63 4.44 -2.62
N ALA A 22 -5.27 3.71 -1.56
CA ALA A 22 -4.64 4.28 -0.37
C ALA A 22 -3.28 4.92 -0.67
N ALA A 23 -2.43 4.26 -1.47
CA ALA A 23 -1.14 4.80 -1.87
C ALA A 23 -1.28 6.11 -2.67
N GLU A 24 -2.29 6.19 -3.55
CA GLU A 24 -2.58 7.43 -4.29
C GLU A 24 -3.10 8.54 -3.35
N LEU A 25 -3.90 8.22 -2.34
CA LEU A 25 -4.33 9.18 -1.31
C LEU A 25 -3.17 9.67 -0.45
N GLU A 26 -2.26 8.78 -0.04
CA GLU A 26 -1.06 9.15 0.73
C GLU A 26 -0.20 10.18 -0.03
N LEU A 27 -0.10 10.03 -1.34
CA LEU A 27 0.75 10.85 -2.20
C LEU A 27 -0.03 11.96 -2.94
N ARG A 28 -1.30 12.23 -2.56
CA ARG A 28 -2.19 13.17 -3.26
C ARG A 28 -1.65 14.58 -3.38
N SER A 29 -0.84 15.04 -2.43
CA SER A 29 -0.20 16.37 -2.48
C SER A 29 0.74 16.53 -3.67
N ASN A 30 1.24 15.43 -4.20
CA ASN A 30 2.11 15.40 -5.39
C ASN A 30 1.43 14.75 -6.60
N LYS A 31 0.10 14.61 -6.63
CA LYS A 31 -0.63 13.88 -7.69
C LYS A 31 -0.33 14.37 -9.11
N GLY A 32 -0.02 15.64 -9.27
CA GLY A 32 0.37 16.22 -10.56
C GLY A 32 1.77 15.85 -11.04
N ASP A 33 2.63 15.33 -10.16
CA ASP A 33 4.04 14.99 -10.40
C ASP A 33 4.29 13.48 -10.43
N LEU A 34 3.24 12.69 -10.20
CA LEU A 34 3.29 11.22 -10.10
C LEU A 34 2.37 10.60 -11.13
N GLU A 35 2.83 9.53 -11.78
CA GLU A 35 2.03 8.65 -12.63
C GLU A 35 1.94 7.28 -11.95
N PHE A 36 0.71 6.77 -11.72
CA PHE A 36 0.44 5.50 -11.06
C PHE A 36 0.02 4.46 -12.11
N LYS A 37 0.84 3.40 -12.28
CA LYS A 37 0.56 2.30 -13.19
C LYS A 37 0.21 1.05 -12.38
N ARG A 38 -1.09 0.78 -12.23
CA ARG A 38 -1.63 -0.38 -11.52
C ARG A 38 -1.51 -1.63 -12.39
N GLU A 39 -1.32 -2.79 -11.77
CA GLU A 39 -1.29 -4.11 -12.46
C GLU A 39 -0.37 -4.12 -13.68
N TYR A 40 0.85 -3.58 -13.53
CA TYR A 40 1.78 -3.44 -14.63
C TYR A 40 2.28 -4.81 -15.14
N ASN A 41 2.00 -5.11 -16.40
CA ASN A 41 2.47 -6.34 -17.05
C ASN A 41 3.91 -6.22 -17.51
N LEU A 42 4.81 -7.01 -16.93
CA LEU A 42 6.23 -7.06 -17.29
C LEU A 42 6.56 -7.96 -18.49
N SER A 43 5.58 -8.67 -19.06
CA SER A 43 5.80 -9.51 -20.23
C SER A 43 4.57 -9.59 -21.15
N LYS A 44 4.82 -9.97 -22.43
CA LYS A 44 3.76 -10.27 -23.43
C LYS A 44 2.98 -11.57 -23.13
N LYS A 45 3.34 -12.33 -22.09
CA LYS A 45 2.65 -13.53 -21.56
C LYS A 45 2.70 -13.52 -20.03
N PRO A 46 1.70 -14.12 -19.34
CA PRO A 46 1.25 -13.64 -18.04
C PRO A 46 2.22 -13.95 -16.90
N LEU A 47 3.20 -13.10 -16.71
CA LEU A 47 3.69 -12.79 -15.40
C LEU A 47 2.83 -11.61 -14.91
N GLN A 48 1.57 -11.89 -14.61
CA GLN A 48 0.72 -10.91 -13.91
C GLN A 48 1.33 -10.71 -12.52
N MET A 49 1.72 -9.50 -12.26
CA MET A 49 2.27 -9.08 -10.98
C MET A 49 1.40 -7.98 -10.42
N ASP A 50 0.96 -8.16 -9.20
CA ASP A 50 0.20 -7.15 -8.46
C ASP A 50 1.13 -6.01 -8.00
N LEU A 51 1.87 -5.44 -8.95
CA LEU A 51 2.79 -4.33 -8.72
C LEU A 51 2.13 -3.00 -9.05
N LEU A 52 2.33 -2.04 -8.16
CA LEU A 52 2.10 -0.64 -8.44
C LEU A 52 3.44 0.01 -8.85
N ILE A 53 3.47 0.68 -9.99
CA ILE A 53 4.61 1.49 -10.41
C ILE A 53 4.22 2.96 -10.34
N ILE A 54 5.04 3.74 -9.64
CA ILE A 54 4.87 5.19 -9.51
C ILE A 54 6.02 5.87 -10.23
N GLU A 55 5.74 6.61 -11.30
CA GLU A 55 6.72 7.45 -11.99
C GLU A 55 6.68 8.87 -11.42
N LYS A 56 7.85 9.37 -11.02
CA LYS A 56 8.04 10.68 -10.41
C LYS A 56 8.75 11.62 -11.38
N ARG A 57 8.24 12.82 -11.57
CA ARG A 57 8.90 13.86 -12.34
C ARG A 57 10.25 14.26 -11.74
N LYS A 58 11.23 14.56 -12.60
CA LYS A 58 12.57 15.01 -12.17
C LYS A 58 12.49 16.29 -11.34
N GLY A 59 13.34 16.38 -10.32
CA GLY A 59 13.48 17.58 -9.48
C GLY A 59 12.40 17.75 -8.41
N VAL A 60 11.34 16.95 -8.41
CA VAL A 60 10.28 17.00 -7.39
C VAL A 60 10.73 16.30 -6.12
N GLN A 61 10.49 16.96 -4.97
CA GLN A 61 10.63 16.35 -3.65
C GLN A 61 9.25 15.95 -3.11
N ILE A 62 9.12 14.70 -2.69
CA ILE A 62 7.90 14.20 -2.07
C ILE A 62 7.94 14.50 -0.57
N GLN A 63 6.91 15.17 -0.06
CA GLN A 63 6.83 15.56 1.35
C GLN A 63 6.46 14.38 2.26
N ASN A 64 5.65 13.46 1.75
CA ASN A 64 5.26 12.26 2.49
C ASN A 64 6.48 11.38 2.78
N GLU A 65 6.59 10.88 4.02
CA GLU A 65 7.76 10.13 4.50
C GLU A 65 8.04 8.87 3.66
N ILE A 66 7.00 8.19 3.18
CA ILE A 66 7.12 7.01 2.31
C ILE A 66 7.76 7.40 0.97
N GLY A 67 7.40 8.57 0.44
CA GLY A 67 7.89 9.05 -0.85
C GLY A 67 9.28 9.68 -0.81
N LYS A 68 9.88 9.90 0.36
CA LYS A 68 11.24 10.50 0.47
C LYS A 68 12.31 9.70 -0.26
N ILE A 69 12.19 8.37 -0.30
CA ILE A 69 13.13 7.49 -1.01
C ILE A 69 12.93 7.53 -2.53
N PHE A 70 11.76 8.00 -3.02
CA PHE A 70 11.34 7.86 -4.42
C PHE A 70 12.29 8.57 -5.38
N ARG A 71 12.58 7.86 -6.48
CA ARG A 71 13.30 8.34 -7.65
C ARG A 71 12.40 8.35 -8.88
N GLY A 72 12.94 8.33 -10.08
CA GLY A 72 12.15 8.38 -11.32
C GLY A 72 11.10 7.27 -11.41
N HIS A 73 11.46 6.03 -11.08
CA HIS A 73 10.58 4.87 -11.17
C HIS A 73 10.56 4.09 -9.85
N ASN A 74 9.40 3.95 -9.25
CA ASN A 74 9.24 3.38 -7.90
C ASN A 74 8.34 2.15 -7.97
N ILE A 75 8.94 0.98 -7.75
CA ILE A 75 8.28 -0.33 -7.80
C ILE A 75 7.76 -0.66 -6.42
N ILE A 76 6.46 -0.94 -6.32
CA ILE A 76 5.77 -1.16 -5.06
C ILE A 76 5.10 -2.52 -5.05
N GLU A 77 5.44 -3.35 -4.09
CA GLU A 77 4.79 -4.61 -3.77
C GLU A 77 3.97 -4.47 -2.49
N TYR A 78 2.73 -4.93 -2.50
CA TYR A 78 1.86 -4.98 -1.32
C TYR A 78 1.53 -6.42 -0.97
N LYS A 79 1.70 -6.77 0.30
CA LYS A 79 1.23 -8.03 0.88
C LYS A 79 0.03 -7.80 1.76
N SER A 80 -1.07 -8.46 1.43
CA SER A 80 -2.30 -8.39 2.21
C SER A 80 -2.08 -8.82 3.67
N PRO A 81 -2.95 -8.47 4.59
CA PRO A 81 -2.83 -8.91 6.00
C PRO A 81 -2.82 -10.44 6.17
N ASP A 82 -3.34 -11.18 5.19
CA ASP A 82 -3.39 -12.64 5.19
C ASP A 82 -2.11 -13.30 4.65
N ASP A 83 -1.31 -12.54 3.90
CA ASP A 83 -0.11 -13.05 3.23
C ASP A 83 1.14 -12.81 4.08
N GLY A 84 2.05 -13.78 4.07
CA GLY A 84 3.40 -13.58 4.58
C GLY A 84 4.20 -12.66 3.67
N MET A 85 5.26 -12.06 4.19
CA MET A 85 6.30 -11.41 3.39
C MET A 85 7.62 -12.13 3.67
N THR A 86 8.05 -12.92 2.73
CA THR A 86 9.21 -13.81 2.83
C THR A 86 10.46 -13.19 2.19
N ILE A 87 11.62 -13.80 2.40
CA ILE A 87 12.87 -13.44 1.71
C ILE A 87 12.73 -13.63 0.19
N ASP A 88 11.98 -14.66 -0.25
CA ASP A 88 11.72 -14.91 -1.67
C ASP A 88 10.85 -13.82 -2.29
N ASP A 89 9.84 -13.32 -1.57
CA ASP A 89 9.03 -12.18 -2.00
C ASP A 89 9.88 -10.92 -2.16
N PHE A 90 10.80 -10.70 -1.22
CA PHE A 90 11.71 -9.56 -1.25
C PHE A 90 12.61 -9.61 -2.49
N PHE A 91 13.31 -10.71 -2.72
CA PHE A 91 14.19 -10.84 -3.89
C PHE A 91 13.41 -10.94 -5.21
N LYS A 92 12.22 -11.54 -5.20
CA LYS A 92 11.32 -11.52 -6.35
C LYS A 92 10.95 -10.09 -6.76
N THR A 93 10.62 -9.24 -5.80
CA THR A 93 10.29 -7.82 -6.08
C THR A 93 11.49 -7.05 -6.64
N LEU A 94 12.69 -7.29 -6.11
CA LEU A 94 13.93 -6.75 -6.69
C LEU A 94 14.16 -7.26 -8.12
N GLY A 95 13.94 -8.56 -8.35
CA GLY A 95 14.00 -9.16 -9.69
C GLY A 95 13.05 -8.47 -10.68
N TYR A 96 11.86 -8.13 -10.24
CA TYR A 96 10.88 -7.38 -11.04
C TYR A 96 11.34 -5.96 -11.36
N ALA A 97 11.96 -5.28 -10.41
CA ALA A 97 12.53 -3.95 -10.66
C ALA A 97 13.63 -4.00 -11.74
N PHE A 98 14.47 -5.04 -11.72
CA PHE A 98 15.50 -5.23 -12.75
C PHE A 98 14.92 -5.65 -14.10
N LEU A 99 13.88 -6.49 -14.12
CA LEU A 99 13.14 -6.80 -15.33
C LEU A 99 12.51 -5.54 -15.93
N TYR A 100 11.82 -4.74 -15.11
CA TYR A 100 11.24 -3.46 -15.53
C TYR A 100 12.28 -2.54 -16.18
N LYS A 101 13.46 -2.40 -15.55
CA LYS A 101 14.59 -1.66 -16.13
C LYS A 101 15.00 -2.20 -17.49
N GLY A 102 15.04 -3.53 -17.63
CA GLY A 102 15.50 -4.23 -18.86
C GLY A 102 14.51 -4.17 -20.02
N LEU A 103 13.24 -3.83 -19.77
CA LEU A 103 12.18 -3.80 -20.80
C LEU A 103 12.11 -2.47 -21.58
N GLY A 104 12.98 -1.51 -21.30
CA GLY A 104 13.05 -0.25 -22.05
C GLY A 104 13.37 -0.49 -23.51
N GLU A 105 12.77 0.29 -24.41
CA GLU A 105 13.00 0.21 -25.87
C GLU A 105 14.42 0.60 -26.28
N LYS A 106 15.08 1.43 -25.47
CA LYS A 106 16.45 1.90 -25.71
C LYS A 106 17.39 1.44 -24.60
N VAL A 107 18.64 1.25 -24.94
CA VAL A 107 19.68 0.91 -23.98
C VAL A 107 19.74 1.95 -22.85
N ASN A 108 19.62 1.46 -21.60
CA ASN A 108 19.63 2.27 -20.38
C ASN A 108 18.59 3.41 -20.34
N GLN A 109 17.44 3.20 -20.97
CA GLN A 109 16.31 4.15 -20.95
C GLN A 109 15.87 4.48 -19.52
N ILE A 110 15.88 3.47 -18.66
CA ILE A 110 15.64 3.61 -17.22
C ILE A 110 17.01 3.37 -16.52
N PRO A 111 17.72 4.44 -16.10
CA PRO A 111 18.96 4.28 -15.35
C PRO A 111 18.72 3.58 -14.01
N LEU A 112 19.65 2.75 -13.55
CA LEU A 112 19.55 2.09 -12.25
C LEU A 112 19.42 3.10 -11.10
N SER A 113 20.06 4.26 -11.22
CA SER A 113 19.97 5.36 -10.27
C SER A 113 18.56 5.96 -10.13
N GLU A 114 17.67 5.71 -11.08
CA GLU A 114 16.29 6.21 -11.07
C GLU A 114 15.27 5.17 -10.56
N LEU A 115 15.72 3.99 -10.09
CA LEU A 115 14.86 2.96 -9.53
C LEU A 115 14.84 2.99 -8.01
N THR A 116 13.66 2.70 -7.43
CA THR A 116 13.50 2.33 -6.02
C THR A 116 12.52 1.17 -5.87
N VAL A 117 12.60 0.48 -4.74
CA VAL A 117 11.68 -0.61 -4.39
C VAL A 117 11.08 -0.35 -3.02
N SER A 118 9.77 -0.56 -2.89
CA SER A 118 9.05 -0.44 -1.62
C SER A 118 8.13 -1.64 -1.42
N LEU A 119 8.30 -2.34 -0.29
CA LEU A 119 7.46 -3.46 0.09
C LEU A 119 6.55 -3.05 1.25
N PHE A 120 5.24 -3.23 1.09
CA PHE A 120 4.24 -2.83 2.07
C PHE A 120 3.58 -4.04 2.71
N ARG A 121 3.40 -3.99 4.03
CA ARG A 121 2.67 -4.98 4.82
C ARG A 121 2.07 -4.35 6.08
N ALA A 122 0.95 -4.90 6.56
CA ALA A 122 0.31 -4.40 7.78
C ALA A 122 1.18 -4.61 9.03
N SER A 123 1.74 -5.80 9.22
CA SER A 123 2.51 -6.16 10.42
C SER A 123 4.00 -6.33 10.14
N VAL A 124 4.83 -6.23 11.18
CA VAL A 124 6.30 -6.38 11.06
C VAL A 124 6.66 -7.75 10.51
N PRO A 125 7.39 -7.84 9.38
CA PRO A 125 7.87 -9.10 8.82
C PRO A 125 9.17 -9.55 9.55
N LYS A 126 9.02 -9.99 10.82
CA LYS A 126 10.17 -10.28 11.70
C LYS A 126 11.17 -11.27 11.10
N GLU A 127 10.66 -12.34 10.46
CA GLU A 127 11.49 -13.36 9.86
C GLU A 127 12.30 -12.79 8.68
N LEU A 128 11.66 -12.04 7.77
CA LEU A 128 12.34 -11.36 6.67
C LEU A 128 13.43 -10.43 7.17
N LEU A 129 13.14 -9.57 8.16
CA LEU A 129 14.13 -8.63 8.70
C LEU A 129 15.31 -9.37 9.33
N SER A 130 15.05 -10.47 10.05
CA SER A 130 16.09 -11.32 10.63
C SER A 130 16.95 -11.99 9.55
N GLN A 131 16.35 -12.51 8.48
CA GLN A 131 17.08 -13.15 7.37
C GLN A 131 17.93 -12.12 6.62
N LEU A 132 17.40 -10.95 6.28
CA LEU A 132 18.17 -9.89 5.64
C LEU A 132 19.39 -9.48 6.48
N SER A 133 19.23 -9.36 7.80
CA SER A 133 20.35 -9.04 8.70
C SER A 133 21.41 -10.14 8.72
N ARG A 134 21.00 -11.41 8.69
CA ARG A 134 21.94 -12.57 8.61
C ARG A 134 22.72 -12.61 7.28
N GLU A 135 22.09 -12.14 6.20
CA GLU A 135 22.73 -12.03 4.87
C GLU A 135 23.58 -10.77 4.71
N GLY A 136 23.73 -9.97 5.78
CA GLY A 136 24.63 -8.81 5.81
C GLY A 136 23.98 -7.50 5.37
N TYR A 137 22.68 -7.47 5.11
CA TYR A 137 21.98 -6.20 4.84
C TYR A 137 21.76 -5.41 6.14
N ILE A 138 21.90 -4.09 6.06
CA ILE A 138 21.70 -3.19 7.20
C ILE A 138 20.25 -2.65 7.15
N ILE A 139 19.49 -2.98 8.20
CA ILE A 139 18.11 -2.49 8.35
C ILE A 139 18.12 -1.23 9.20
N GLU A 140 17.78 -0.10 8.62
CA GLU A 140 17.77 1.20 9.28
C GLU A 140 16.34 1.74 9.40
N LYS A 141 15.88 1.92 10.64
CA LYS A 141 14.58 2.54 10.90
C LYS A 141 14.67 4.06 10.71
N GLN A 142 13.99 4.59 9.72
CA GLN A 142 13.96 6.03 9.41
C GLN A 142 12.96 6.78 10.31
N VAL A 143 11.73 6.30 10.34
CA VAL A 143 10.64 6.79 11.18
C VAL A 143 9.77 5.58 11.59
N PRO A 144 8.79 5.72 12.50
CA PRO A 144 7.89 4.61 12.81
C PRO A 144 7.26 4.02 11.56
N GLY A 145 7.44 2.71 11.36
CA GLY A 145 6.88 1.96 10.24
C GLY A 145 7.69 2.00 8.94
N ILE A 146 8.76 2.79 8.82
CA ILE A 146 9.58 2.87 7.61
C ILE A 146 11.00 2.40 7.91
N TYR A 147 11.43 1.36 7.21
CA TYR A 147 12.74 0.71 7.35
C TYR A 147 13.46 0.71 6.01
N TYR A 148 14.63 1.33 5.94
CA TYR A 148 15.50 1.23 4.76
C TYR A 148 16.37 -0.02 4.85
N VAL A 149 16.56 -0.68 3.70
CA VAL A 149 17.44 -1.85 3.55
C VAL A 149 18.66 -1.42 2.76
N ASN A 150 19.76 -1.20 3.47
CA ASN A 150 21.01 -0.75 2.88
C ASN A 150 21.87 -1.94 2.44
N GLY A 151 22.72 -1.73 1.44
CA GLY A 151 23.59 -2.77 0.84
C GLY A 151 23.05 -3.31 -0.48
N LEU A 152 21.93 -2.78 -0.99
CA LEU A 152 21.34 -3.17 -2.26
C LEU A 152 21.74 -2.22 -3.40
N LEU A 153 21.64 -2.71 -4.65
CA LEU A 153 21.92 -1.91 -5.86
C LEU A 153 20.92 -0.78 -6.08
N VAL A 154 19.72 -0.91 -5.56
CA VAL A 154 18.65 0.11 -5.63
C VAL A 154 18.17 0.43 -4.22
N PRO A 155 17.85 1.71 -3.93
CA PRO A 155 17.26 2.08 -2.66
C PRO A 155 15.97 1.30 -2.43
N THR A 156 15.89 0.65 -1.28
CA THR A 156 14.78 -0.24 -0.94
C THR A 156 14.28 0.06 0.46
N GLN A 157 12.95 0.07 0.62
CA GLN A 157 12.31 0.23 1.92
C GLN A 157 11.26 -0.86 2.18
N ILE A 158 11.08 -1.17 3.46
CA ILE A 158 9.97 -1.97 3.97
C ILE A 158 9.08 -1.05 4.78
N VAL A 159 7.80 -0.98 4.42
CA VAL A 159 6.80 -0.14 5.08
C VAL A 159 5.82 -1.02 5.85
N VAL A 160 5.80 -0.85 7.18
CA VAL A 160 4.92 -1.56 8.12
C VAL A 160 3.76 -0.64 8.48
N THR A 161 2.63 -0.77 7.81
CA THR A 161 1.55 0.23 7.86
C THR A 161 0.95 0.38 9.26
N ASN A 162 0.88 -0.68 10.07
CA ASN A 162 0.39 -0.59 11.46
C ASN A 162 1.29 0.25 12.39
N GLN A 163 2.55 0.51 12.00
CA GLN A 163 3.49 1.31 12.78
C GLN A 163 3.61 2.76 12.30
N LEU A 164 3.00 3.11 11.16
CA LEU A 164 3.02 4.47 10.63
C LEU A 164 2.32 5.44 11.59
N ASN A 165 2.68 6.72 11.48
CA ASN A 165 2.00 7.78 12.22
C ASN A 165 0.56 7.95 11.72
N SER A 166 -0.40 7.86 12.64
CA SER A 166 -1.83 7.96 12.34
C SER A 166 -2.28 9.33 11.82
N GLN A 167 -1.48 10.38 12.01
CA GLN A 167 -1.82 11.73 11.53
C GLN A 167 -1.35 12.01 10.10
N ASN A 168 -0.46 11.16 9.57
CA ASN A 168 0.17 11.37 8.26
C ASN A 168 -0.16 10.26 7.26
N HIS A 169 -0.74 9.12 7.73
CA HIS A 169 -0.89 7.91 6.93
C HIS A 169 -2.23 7.20 7.19
N GLU A 170 -3.33 7.97 7.31
CA GLU A 170 -4.65 7.47 7.70
C GLU A 170 -5.16 6.39 6.76
N SER A 171 -5.00 6.57 5.46
CA SER A 171 -5.51 5.64 4.44
C SER A 171 -4.82 4.27 4.45
N LEU A 172 -3.52 4.23 4.76
CA LEU A 172 -2.77 2.96 4.88
C LEU A 172 -3.01 2.28 6.23
N LYS A 173 -3.20 3.04 7.30
CA LYS A 173 -3.42 2.53 8.65
C LYS A 173 -4.70 1.70 8.77
N VAL A 174 -5.76 2.07 8.06
CA VAL A 174 -7.05 1.37 8.09
C VAL A 174 -7.08 0.10 7.23
N LEU A 175 -6.09 -0.11 6.35
CA LEU A 175 -5.95 -1.33 5.54
C LEU A 175 -5.31 -2.48 6.34
N SER A 176 -5.95 -2.85 7.45
CA SER A 176 -5.51 -3.90 8.35
C SER A 176 -6.73 -4.63 8.93
N LYS A 177 -6.59 -5.91 9.27
CA LYS A 177 -7.60 -6.66 10.04
C LYS A 177 -7.66 -6.26 11.52
N SER A 178 -6.72 -5.44 11.97
CA SER A 178 -6.59 -4.97 13.35
C SER A 178 -6.51 -3.44 13.44
N ALA A 179 -7.15 -2.73 12.50
CA ALA A 179 -7.21 -1.26 12.52
C ALA A 179 -7.72 -0.77 13.88
N GLN A 180 -7.13 0.30 14.42
CA GLN A 180 -7.57 0.86 15.68
C GLN A 180 -8.80 1.75 15.46
N THR A 181 -9.64 1.87 16.47
CA THR A 181 -10.87 2.70 16.41
C THR A 181 -10.54 4.16 16.06
N ASP A 182 -9.47 4.71 16.64
CA ASP A 182 -9.03 6.07 16.38
C ASP A 182 -8.55 6.26 14.93
N ASP A 183 -7.85 5.26 14.34
CA ASP A 183 -7.41 5.30 12.94
C ASP A 183 -8.63 5.26 12.00
N ILE A 184 -9.62 4.44 12.31
CA ILE A 184 -10.90 4.35 11.58
C ILE A 184 -11.62 5.70 11.62
N GLN A 185 -11.76 6.31 12.79
CA GLN A 185 -12.42 7.59 12.95
C GLN A 185 -11.71 8.68 12.14
N ARG A 186 -10.38 8.83 12.30
CA ARG A 186 -9.57 9.81 11.56
C ARG A 186 -9.72 9.67 10.05
N PHE A 187 -9.61 8.44 9.54
CA PHE A 187 -9.75 8.25 8.09
C PHE A 187 -11.17 8.52 7.61
N THR A 188 -12.20 8.21 8.40
CA THR A 188 -13.60 8.53 8.07
C THR A 188 -13.83 10.04 8.00
N GLU A 189 -13.28 10.80 8.95
CA GLU A 189 -13.33 12.26 8.97
C GLU A 189 -12.59 12.84 7.75
N LEU A 190 -11.38 12.36 7.45
CA LEU A 190 -10.60 12.76 6.30
C LEU A 190 -11.33 12.48 4.98
N ALA A 191 -11.91 11.27 4.83
CA ALA A 191 -12.65 10.87 3.64
C ALA A 191 -13.87 11.77 3.40
N SER A 192 -14.55 12.18 4.48
CA SER A 192 -15.69 13.10 4.42
C SER A 192 -15.30 14.51 3.97
N ALA A 193 -14.06 14.93 4.24
CA ALA A 193 -13.55 16.25 3.89
C ALA A 193 -13.05 16.36 2.44
N PHE A 194 -12.89 15.24 1.72
CA PHE A 194 -12.48 15.27 0.31
C PHE A 194 -13.56 15.93 -0.55
N THR A 195 -13.15 16.90 -1.36
CA THR A 195 -14.04 17.62 -2.31
C THR A 195 -13.86 17.11 -3.74
N GLU A 196 -12.64 16.69 -4.11
CA GLU A 196 -12.31 16.19 -5.43
C GLU A 196 -12.93 14.81 -5.66
N PRO A 197 -13.71 14.61 -6.75
CA PRO A 197 -14.39 13.34 -7.02
C PRO A 197 -13.43 12.13 -7.05
N GLY A 198 -12.26 12.28 -7.65
CA GLY A 198 -11.28 11.19 -7.74
C GLY A 198 -10.67 10.81 -6.37
N ASP A 199 -10.56 11.72 -5.42
CA ASP A 199 -10.09 11.42 -4.07
C ASP A 199 -11.21 10.77 -3.22
N LYS A 200 -12.47 11.18 -3.44
CA LYS A 200 -13.65 10.50 -2.85
C LYS A 200 -13.74 9.03 -3.29
N GLU A 201 -13.65 8.78 -4.60
CA GLU A 201 -13.69 7.41 -5.14
C GLU A 201 -12.61 6.50 -4.54
N LYS A 202 -11.38 7.02 -4.39
CA LYS A 202 -10.28 6.29 -3.74
C LYS A 202 -10.56 6.04 -2.26
N ALA A 203 -11.08 7.04 -1.55
CA ALA A 203 -11.44 6.91 -0.14
C ALA A 203 -12.54 5.87 0.06
N ASP A 204 -13.56 5.86 -0.81
CA ASP A 204 -14.63 4.86 -0.79
C ASP A 204 -14.10 3.44 -1.01
N ALA A 205 -13.15 3.25 -1.95
CA ALA A 205 -12.51 1.96 -2.18
C ALA A 205 -11.73 1.48 -0.93
N VAL A 206 -11.03 2.36 -0.24
CA VAL A 206 -10.32 2.05 1.01
C VAL A 206 -11.32 1.74 2.14
N LEU A 207 -12.36 2.57 2.31
CA LEU A 207 -13.40 2.37 3.32
C LEU A 207 -14.13 1.04 3.13
N GLN A 208 -14.48 0.68 1.90
CA GLN A 208 -15.15 -0.59 1.60
C GLN A 208 -14.35 -1.79 2.11
N VAL A 209 -13.04 -1.83 1.86
CA VAL A 209 -12.17 -2.91 2.33
C VAL A 209 -11.98 -2.85 3.85
N SER A 210 -11.77 -1.66 4.41
CA SER A 210 -11.57 -1.48 5.85
C SER A 210 -12.82 -1.87 6.65
N VAL A 211 -14.02 -1.49 6.21
CA VAL A 211 -15.31 -1.90 6.80
C VAL A 211 -15.47 -3.42 6.75
N ALA A 212 -15.20 -4.04 5.58
CA ALA A 212 -15.31 -5.49 5.44
C ALA A 212 -14.36 -6.24 6.40
N ALA A 213 -13.17 -5.70 6.64
CA ALA A 213 -12.16 -6.31 7.50
C ALA A 213 -12.38 -6.05 9.00
N ASN A 214 -13.05 -4.93 9.38
CA ASN A 214 -13.14 -4.46 10.77
C ASN A 214 -14.59 -4.10 11.18
N ARG A 215 -15.60 -4.80 10.68
CA ARG A 215 -17.03 -4.44 10.82
C ARG A 215 -17.43 -4.10 12.25
N LYS A 216 -17.02 -4.89 13.24
CA LYS A 216 -17.36 -4.64 14.65
C LYS A 216 -16.87 -3.28 15.15
N LYS A 217 -15.66 -2.87 14.77
CA LYS A 217 -15.09 -1.58 15.17
C LYS A 217 -15.79 -0.40 14.48
N TYR A 218 -16.20 -0.56 13.23
CA TYR A 218 -17.03 0.42 12.55
C TYR A 218 -18.41 0.56 13.20
N ASP A 219 -19.00 -0.54 13.66
CA ASP A 219 -20.26 -0.50 14.43
C ASP A 219 -20.09 0.25 15.77
N GLU A 220 -18.93 0.14 16.42
CA GLU A 220 -18.58 0.90 17.63
C GLU A 220 -18.44 2.39 17.35
N VAL A 221 -17.65 2.77 16.34
CA VAL A 221 -17.46 4.17 15.90
C VAL A 221 -18.82 4.80 15.55
N ARG A 222 -19.69 4.06 14.84
CA ARG A 222 -21.02 4.52 14.47
C ARG A 222 -21.91 4.88 15.67
N ARG A 223 -21.73 4.24 16.82
CA ARG A 223 -22.52 4.50 18.03
C ARG A 223 -22.01 5.71 18.80
N THR A 224 -20.75 6.08 18.61
CA THR A 224 -20.07 7.11 19.41
C THR A 224 -19.85 8.43 18.68
N SER A 225 -20.02 8.47 17.35
CA SER A 225 -19.83 9.68 16.53
C SER A 225 -20.95 9.89 15.53
N ASP A 226 -21.22 11.16 15.20
CA ASP A 226 -22.09 11.55 14.06
C ASP A 226 -21.35 11.21 12.76
N MET A 227 -21.59 9.99 12.26
CA MET A 227 -20.98 9.51 11.03
C MET A 227 -21.58 10.15 9.78
N CYS A 228 -20.72 10.41 8.78
CA CYS A 228 -21.14 10.89 7.48
C CYS A 228 -22.07 9.87 6.77
N GLU A 229 -22.93 10.38 5.91
CA GLU A 229 -23.98 9.62 5.21
C GLU A 229 -23.42 8.52 4.31
N ALA A 230 -22.26 8.76 3.65
CA ALA A 230 -21.58 7.80 2.79
C ALA A 230 -21.16 6.52 3.55
N LEU A 231 -20.66 6.65 4.80
CA LEU A 231 -20.31 5.49 5.61
C LEU A 231 -21.55 4.74 6.10
N ARG A 232 -22.67 5.45 6.34
CA ARG A 232 -23.96 4.81 6.66
C ARG A 232 -24.47 3.94 5.53
N GLU A 233 -24.24 4.32 4.28
CA GLU A 233 -24.63 3.55 3.09
C GLU A 233 -23.75 2.31 2.88
N LEU A 234 -22.44 2.43 3.05
CA LEU A 234 -21.50 1.31 2.94
C LEU A 234 -21.72 0.23 4.02
N MET A 235 -22.39 0.55 5.11
CA MET A 235 -22.64 -0.37 6.23
C MET A 235 -24.05 -0.99 6.23
N LYS A 236 -24.90 -0.65 5.27
CA LYS A 236 -26.23 -1.32 5.07
C LYS A 236 -26.04 -2.68 4.41
#